data_1bf15b81a07bf5382016f9d1e59e4525
#
_entry.id   1bf15b81a07bf5382016f9d1e59e4525
#
_cell.length_a   1.000
_cell.length_b   1.000
_cell.length_c   1.000
_cell.angle_alpha   90.00
_cell.angle_beta   90.00
_cell.angle_gamma   90.00
#
_symmetry.space_group_name_H-M   'P 1'
#
loop_
_entity.id
_entity.type
_entity.pdbx_description
1 polymer ?
#
loop_
_entity_poly.entity_id
_entity_poly.type
_entity_poly.pdbx_seq_one_letter_code
_entity_poly.pdbx_strand_id
1 'polypeptide(L)'
;MAEITIRGAGIFGLSVAWACVQRGAVVQVIDPNGPAAGSSGGIVGALAPHVPENWNAKKAFQRDSLLMAEGFWQAVEQAGGGNAGYARKGRLQPVADDAALALAQQRAETAKALWQGQATWSVIRASDTPWQPDSPTGWLIHDT
;
A
#
# COMPACT_ATOMS: atom_id res chain seq x y z
N MET A 1 13.91 -25.39 -19.95
CA MET A 1 14.28 -24.04 -20.46
C MET A 1 13.25 -23.08 -19.91
N ALA A 2 13.65 -21.90 -19.42
CA ALA A 2 12.67 -20.93 -18.94
C ALA A 2 11.84 -20.37 -20.11
N GLU A 3 10.54 -20.27 -19.93
CA GLU A 3 9.61 -19.70 -20.90
C GLU A 3 9.55 -18.16 -20.77
N ILE A 4 9.76 -17.68 -19.52
CA ILE A 4 9.71 -16.25 -19.18
C ILE A 4 10.96 -15.89 -18.40
N THR A 5 11.67 -14.87 -18.87
CA THR A 5 12.80 -14.28 -18.15
C THR A 5 12.44 -12.90 -17.66
N ILE A 6 12.58 -12.67 -16.34
CA ILE A 6 12.30 -11.39 -15.67
C ILE A 6 13.64 -10.79 -15.24
N ARG A 7 13.86 -9.52 -15.58
CA ARG A 7 15.03 -8.76 -15.16
C ARG A 7 14.66 -7.83 -14.02
N GLY A 8 15.32 -8.02 -12.87
CA GLY A 8 15.07 -7.34 -11.62
C GLY A 8 14.32 -8.20 -10.60
N ALA A 9 14.89 -8.35 -9.42
CA ALA A 9 14.33 -9.09 -8.29
C ALA A 9 13.82 -8.18 -7.16
N GLY A 10 13.35 -6.97 -7.50
CA GLY A 10 12.55 -6.14 -6.62
C GLY A 10 11.09 -6.57 -6.59
N ILE A 11 10.26 -5.84 -5.83
CA ILE A 11 8.83 -6.21 -5.63
C ILE A 11 8.07 -6.35 -6.96
N PHE A 12 8.32 -5.49 -7.95
CA PHE A 12 7.65 -5.59 -9.25
C PHE A 12 8.03 -6.87 -9.99
N GLY A 13 9.34 -7.15 -10.14
CA GLY A 13 9.80 -8.35 -10.84
C GLY A 13 9.35 -9.63 -10.16
N LEU A 14 9.46 -9.70 -8.84
CA LEU A 14 9.04 -10.87 -8.07
C LEU A 14 7.52 -11.06 -8.11
N SER A 15 6.71 -10.00 -8.07
CA SER A 15 5.26 -10.12 -8.21
C SER A 15 4.84 -10.62 -9.59
N VAL A 16 5.52 -10.17 -10.65
CA VAL A 16 5.29 -10.68 -12.01
C VAL A 16 5.71 -12.15 -12.10
N ALA A 17 6.89 -12.50 -11.54
CA ALA A 17 7.36 -13.90 -11.50
C ALA A 17 6.34 -14.80 -10.80
N TRP A 18 5.89 -14.40 -9.62
CA TRP A 18 4.86 -15.10 -8.87
C TRP A 18 3.59 -15.31 -9.68
N ALA A 19 3.06 -14.26 -10.29
CA ALA A 19 1.87 -14.33 -11.11
C ALA A 19 2.01 -15.27 -12.33
N CYS A 20 3.20 -15.35 -12.92
CA CYS A 20 3.50 -16.26 -14.03
C CYS A 20 3.59 -17.71 -13.55
N VAL A 21 4.28 -17.97 -12.44
CA VAL A 21 4.39 -19.32 -11.84
C VAL A 21 3.01 -19.85 -11.43
N GLN A 22 2.16 -19.02 -10.84
CA GLN A 22 0.79 -19.39 -10.49
C GLN A 22 -0.07 -19.78 -11.71
N ARG A 23 0.36 -19.40 -12.91
CA ARG A 23 -0.26 -19.78 -14.20
C ARG A 23 0.44 -20.94 -14.89
N GLY A 24 1.40 -21.59 -14.21
CA GLY A 24 2.11 -22.77 -14.69
C GLY A 24 3.32 -22.48 -15.57
N ALA A 25 3.74 -21.22 -15.73
CA ALA A 25 4.90 -20.88 -16.53
C ALA A 25 6.23 -21.19 -15.80
N VAL A 26 7.23 -21.62 -16.56
CA VAL A 26 8.61 -21.78 -16.05
C VAL A 26 9.32 -20.42 -16.13
N VAL A 27 9.65 -19.87 -14.97
CA VAL A 27 10.16 -18.49 -14.85
C VAL A 27 11.61 -18.49 -14.38
N GLN A 28 12.42 -17.63 -15.01
CA GLN A 28 13.76 -17.28 -14.55
C GLN A 28 13.78 -15.81 -14.14
N VAL A 29 14.26 -15.50 -12.94
CA VAL A 29 14.52 -14.13 -12.48
C VAL A 29 16.01 -13.87 -12.47
N ILE A 30 16.43 -12.75 -13.06
CA ILE A 30 17.84 -12.33 -13.14
C ILE A 30 17.98 -10.96 -12.48
N ASP A 31 18.81 -10.89 -11.45
CA ASP A 31 19.20 -9.63 -10.80
C ASP A 31 20.69 -9.72 -10.39
N PRO A 32 21.55 -8.81 -10.82
CA PRO A 32 22.99 -8.86 -10.53
C PRO A 32 23.31 -8.65 -9.04
N ASN A 33 22.41 -8.00 -8.29
CA ASN A 33 22.63 -7.66 -6.88
C ASN A 33 21.81 -8.53 -5.91
N GLY A 34 21.00 -9.45 -6.45
CA GLY A 34 20.14 -10.33 -5.66
C GLY A 34 18.76 -9.73 -5.32
N PRO A 35 17.91 -10.54 -4.66
CA PRO A 35 16.56 -10.13 -4.33
C PRO A 35 16.52 -8.93 -3.39
N ALA A 36 15.63 -7.98 -3.71
CA ALA A 36 15.37 -6.77 -2.91
C ALA A 36 16.59 -5.86 -2.67
N ALA A 37 17.66 -5.99 -3.45
CA ALA A 37 18.89 -5.19 -3.29
C ALA A 37 18.71 -3.69 -3.57
N GLY A 38 17.63 -3.30 -4.25
CA GLY A 38 17.27 -1.90 -4.51
C GLY A 38 16.27 -1.34 -3.49
N SER A 39 15.38 -0.47 -3.95
CA SER A 39 14.36 0.19 -3.12
C SER A 39 13.40 -0.78 -2.41
N SER A 40 13.24 -1.99 -2.92
CA SER A 40 12.42 -3.04 -2.28
C SER A 40 13.06 -3.61 -0.99
N GLY A 41 14.31 -3.33 -0.71
CA GLY A 41 15.01 -3.71 0.53
C GLY A 41 14.92 -2.66 1.63
N GLY A 42 14.10 -1.62 1.47
CA GLY A 42 13.86 -0.62 2.51
C GLY A 42 13.16 -1.22 3.74
N ILE A 43 13.25 -0.50 4.87
CA ILE A 43 12.71 -0.95 6.16
C ILE A 43 11.20 -1.13 6.11
N VAL A 44 10.48 -0.27 5.38
CA VAL A 44 9.01 -0.29 5.25
C VAL A 44 8.61 0.00 3.81
N GLY A 45 7.77 -0.86 3.25
CA GLY A 45 7.07 -0.62 1.99
C GLY A 45 5.67 -0.07 2.27
N ALA A 46 5.44 1.23 2.05
CA ALA A 46 4.13 1.84 2.30
C ALA A 46 3.15 1.54 1.16
N LEU A 47 2.06 0.85 1.48
CA LEU A 47 0.91 0.62 0.60
C LEU A 47 -0.15 1.69 0.87
N ALA A 48 0.13 2.95 0.44
CA ALA A 48 -0.71 4.09 0.73
C ALA A 48 -1.70 4.39 -0.41
N PRO A 49 -2.99 4.61 -0.10
CA PRO A 49 -3.97 4.98 -1.12
C PRO A 49 -3.74 6.38 -1.67
N HIS A 50 -4.18 6.63 -2.89
CA HIS A 50 -4.35 7.99 -3.40
C HIS A 50 -5.49 8.70 -2.66
N VAL A 51 -5.31 10.01 -2.45
CA VAL A 51 -6.35 10.84 -1.84
C VAL A 51 -7.70 10.71 -2.58
N PRO A 52 -8.83 10.66 -1.84
CA PRO A 52 -10.16 10.42 -2.39
C PRO A 52 -10.76 11.68 -3.02
N GLU A 53 -10.09 12.22 -4.02
CA GLU A 53 -10.52 13.38 -4.80
C GLU A 53 -10.04 13.26 -6.25
N ASN A 54 -10.62 14.02 -7.18
CA ASN A 54 -10.24 14.01 -8.59
C ASN A 54 -10.08 12.57 -9.13
N TRP A 55 -11.12 11.74 -8.94
CA TRP A 55 -11.04 10.31 -9.20
C TRP A 55 -10.84 10.01 -10.67
N ASN A 56 -9.99 9.06 -10.98
CA ASN A 56 -9.66 8.65 -12.34
C ASN A 56 -9.25 7.18 -12.40
N ALA A 57 -9.03 6.66 -13.60
CA ALA A 57 -8.70 5.25 -13.82
C ALA A 57 -7.41 4.80 -13.08
N LYS A 58 -6.39 5.68 -12.97
CA LYS A 58 -5.16 5.37 -12.24
C LYS A 58 -5.44 5.16 -10.75
N LYS A 59 -6.25 6.03 -10.14
CA LYS A 59 -6.61 5.92 -8.72
C LYS A 59 -7.49 4.70 -8.44
N ALA A 60 -8.41 4.39 -9.35
CA ALA A 60 -9.21 3.18 -9.29
C ALA A 60 -8.35 1.91 -9.36
N PHE A 61 -7.43 1.84 -10.33
CA PHE A 61 -6.50 0.74 -10.46
C PHE A 61 -5.64 0.54 -9.21
N GLN A 62 -5.13 1.63 -8.62
CA GLN A 62 -4.37 1.53 -7.36
C GLN A 62 -5.25 1.02 -6.21
N ARG A 63 -6.48 1.53 -6.07
CA ARG A 63 -7.41 1.01 -5.04
C ARG A 63 -7.60 -0.49 -5.18
N ASP A 64 -7.89 -0.97 -6.38
CA ASP A 64 -8.11 -2.39 -6.64
C ASP A 64 -6.86 -3.23 -6.32
N SER A 65 -5.67 -2.71 -6.66
CA SER A 65 -4.40 -3.32 -6.29
C SER A 65 -4.18 -3.39 -4.77
N LEU A 66 -4.55 -2.34 -4.03
CA LEU A 66 -4.44 -2.34 -2.57
C LEU A 66 -5.42 -3.31 -1.91
N LEU A 67 -6.64 -3.42 -2.44
CA LEU A 67 -7.66 -4.34 -1.92
C LEU A 67 -7.31 -5.82 -2.13
N MET A 68 -6.58 -6.14 -3.19
CA MET A 68 -6.11 -7.51 -3.41
C MET A 68 -4.86 -7.88 -2.57
N ALA A 69 -4.21 -6.91 -1.93
CA ALA A 69 -2.91 -7.11 -1.27
C ALA A 69 -2.98 -8.14 -0.13
N GLU A 70 -4.04 -8.16 0.66
CA GLU A 70 -4.17 -9.12 1.76
C GLU A 70 -4.14 -10.56 1.28
N GLY A 71 -5.00 -10.91 0.32
CA GLY A 71 -5.03 -12.27 -0.25
C GLY A 71 -3.75 -12.62 -1.00
N PHE A 72 -3.14 -11.65 -1.67
CA PHE A 72 -1.85 -11.84 -2.34
C PHE A 72 -0.74 -12.21 -1.35
N TRP A 73 -0.58 -11.44 -0.27
CA TRP A 73 0.47 -11.71 0.72
C TRP A 73 0.23 -12.98 1.51
N GLN A 74 -1.03 -13.30 1.84
CA GLN A 74 -1.38 -14.60 2.45
C GLN A 74 -0.98 -15.78 1.57
N ALA A 75 -1.24 -15.70 0.26
CA ALA A 75 -0.86 -16.75 -0.67
C ALA A 75 0.68 -16.89 -0.80
N VAL A 76 1.40 -15.77 -0.80
CA VAL A 76 2.88 -15.77 -0.82
C VAL A 76 3.44 -16.40 0.46
N GLU A 77 2.91 -16.04 1.63
CA GLU A 77 3.33 -16.60 2.91
C GLU A 77 3.08 -18.11 2.99
N GLN A 78 1.91 -18.55 2.54
CA GLN A 78 1.58 -20.00 2.49
C GLN A 78 2.53 -20.78 1.60
N ALA A 79 2.93 -20.23 0.46
CA ALA A 79 3.84 -20.90 -0.45
C ALA A 79 5.31 -20.83 -0.02
N GLY A 80 5.72 -19.70 0.57
CA GLY A 80 7.11 -19.46 0.96
C GLY A 80 7.46 -19.90 2.38
N GLY A 81 6.48 -20.17 3.23
CA GLY A 81 6.67 -20.56 4.64
C GLY A 81 7.23 -19.45 5.53
N GLY A 82 7.28 -18.21 5.05
CA GLY A 82 7.76 -17.04 5.78
C GLY A 82 6.64 -16.05 6.10
N ASN A 83 6.97 -14.97 6.80
CA ASN A 83 6.08 -13.86 7.08
C ASN A 83 6.46 -12.66 6.21
N ALA A 84 5.54 -12.19 5.37
CA ALA A 84 5.75 -11.04 4.50
C ALA A 84 5.71 -9.69 5.26
N GLY A 85 5.26 -9.70 6.51
CA GLY A 85 5.10 -8.48 7.31
C GLY A 85 3.95 -7.60 6.85
N TYR A 86 3.03 -8.11 6.03
CA TYR A 86 1.87 -7.34 5.60
C TYR A 86 0.96 -7.03 6.78
N ALA A 87 0.59 -5.76 6.91
CA ALA A 87 -0.40 -5.34 7.89
C ALA A 87 -1.18 -4.14 7.37
N ARG A 88 -2.50 -4.16 7.59
CA ARG A 88 -3.40 -3.05 7.25
C ARG A 88 -3.71 -2.25 8.52
N LYS A 89 -2.72 -1.50 9.01
CA LYS A 89 -2.81 -0.67 10.23
C LYS A 89 -3.22 0.76 9.94
N GLY A 90 -3.18 1.16 8.67
CA GLY A 90 -3.41 2.53 8.25
C GLY A 90 -2.18 3.43 8.44
N ARG A 91 -2.36 4.68 8.09
CA ARG A 91 -1.35 5.73 8.16
C ARG A 91 -1.91 6.92 8.92
N LEU A 92 -1.09 7.52 9.79
CA LEU A 92 -1.39 8.77 10.45
C LEU A 92 -0.65 9.94 9.76
N GLN A 93 -1.38 11.00 9.47
CA GLN A 93 -0.83 12.20 8.84
C GLN A 93 -1.24 13.44 9.64
N PRO A 94 -0.29 14.27 10.10
CA PRO A 94 -0.60 15.52 10.78
C PRO A 94 -1.34 16.49 9.86
N VAL A 95 -2.30 17.21 10.43
CA VAL A 95 -3.02 18.28 9.74
C VAL A 95 -2.34 19.60 10.06
N ALA A 96 -1.82 20.29 9.04
CA ALA A 96 -0.92 21.43 9.20
C ALA A 96 -1.64 22.70 9.64
N ASP A 97 -2.86 22.94 9.12
CA ASP A 97 -3.63 24.17 9.33
C ASP A 97 -5.14 23.96 9.13
N ASP A 98 -5.94 25.00 9.34
CA ASP A 98 -7.40 24.93 9.21
C ASP A 98 -7.86 24.64 7.76
N ALA A 99 -7.14 25.11 6.75
CA ALA A 99 -7.46 24.83 5.35
C ALA A 99 -7.25 23.35 5.05
N ALA A 100 -6.15 22.76 5.53
CA ALA A 100 -5.87 21.33 5.44
C ALA A 100 -6.91 20.50 6.21
N LEU A 101 -7.40 21.00 7.36
CA LEU A 101 -8.46 20.35 8.13
C LEU A 101 -9.77 20.29 7.35
N ALA A 102 -10.18 21.44 6.79
CA ALA A 102 -11.40 21.51 5.98
C ALA A 102 -11.33 20.56 4.77
N LEU A 103 -10.18 20.53 4.08
CA LEU A 103 -9.95 19.60 2.96
C LEU A 103 -9.97 18.14 3.40
N ALA A 104 -9.37 17.82 4.55
CA ALA A 104 -9.37 16.46 5.09
C ALA A 104 -10.80 15.98 5.42
N GLN A 105 -11.64 16.85 5.97
CA GLN A 105 -13.06 16.58 6.26
C GLN A 105 -13.85 16.35 4.97
N GLN A 106 -13.64 17.19 3.95
CA GLN A 106 -14.25 16.99 2.64
C GLN A 106 -13.86 15.64 2.02
N ARG A 107 -12.58 15.26 2.10
CA ARG A 107 -12.09 13.98 1.63
C ARG A 107 -12.68 12.79 2.40
N ALA A 108 -12.99 12.94 3.67
CA ALA A 108 -13.67 11.91 4.45
C ALA A 108 -15.06 11.61 3.87
N GLU A 109 -15.80 12.62 3.41
CA GLU A 109 -17.09 12.41 2.76
C GLU A 109 -16.95 11.77 1.38
N THR A 110 -16.02 12.26 0.56
CA THR A 110 -15.81 11.68 -0.79
C THR A 110 -15.25 10.26 -0.72
N ALA A 111 -14.45 9.91 0.28
CA ALA A 111 -13.93 8.56 0.48
C ALA A 111 -15.06 7.52 0.63
N LYS A 112 -16.15 7.86 1.30
CA LYS A 112 -17.29 6.94 1.49
C LYS A 112 -17.83 6.43 0.15
N ALA A 113 -17.98 7.30 -0.82
CA ALA A 113 -18.46 6.94 -2.16
C ALA A 113 -17.38 6.26 -3.01
N LEU A 114 -16.17 6.84 -3.03
CA LEU A 114 -15.07 6.40 -3.91
C LEU A 114 -14.44 5.09 -3.46
N TRP A 115 -14.38 4.84 -2.16
CA TRP A 115 -13.79 3.63 -1.59
C TRP A 115 -14.83 2.56 -1.19
N GLN A 116 -16.12 2.89 -1.30
CA GLN A 116 -17.23 1.94 -1.16
C GLN A 116 -17.21 1.15 0.14
N GLY A 117 -16.74 1.77 1.24
CA GLY A 117 -16.63 1.13 2.54
C GLY A 117 -15.48 0.12 2.69
N GLN A 118 -14.68 -0.09 1.63
CA GLN A 118 -13.56 -1.04 1.66
C GLN A 118 -12.29 -0.46 2.26
N ALA A 119 -12.25 0.85 2.45
CA ALA A 119 -11.19 1.62 3.08
C ALA A 119 -11.79 2.82 3.80
N THR A 120 -11.04 3.41 4.72
CA THR A 120 -11.51 4.56 5.50
C THR A 120 -10.57 5.74 5.37
N TRP A 121 -11.14 6.93 5.41
CA TRP A 121 -10.44 8.19 5.60
C TRP A 121 -11.11 8.90 6.77
N SER A 122 -10.43 8.97 7.89
CA SER A 122 -10.97 9.52 9.13
C SER A 122 -10.15 10.73 9.58
N VAL A 123 -10.83 11.77 10.04
CA VAL A 123 -10.19 12.91 10.73
C VAL A 123 -10.40 12.70 12.22
N ILE A 124 -9.31 12.52 12.95
CA ILE A 124 -9.32 12.19 14.39
C ILE A 124 -8.53 13.20 15.19
N ARG A 125 -8.82 13.32 16.48
CA ARG A 125 -8.00 14.10 17.39
C ARG A 125 -6.68 13.40 17.67
N ALA A 126 -5.60 14.15 17.68
CA ALA A 126 -4.34 13.66 18.22
C ALA A 126 -4.51 13.33 19.70
N SER A 127 -3.89 12.25 20.13
CA SER A 127 -3.85 11.85 21.54
C SER A 127 -2.41 11.93 22.04
N ASP A 128 -2.27 12.08 23.35
CA ASP A 128 -0.96 12.17 24.01
C ASP A 128 -0.33 10.77 24.15
N THR A 129 0.02 10.19 22.99
CA THR A 129 0.71 8.89 22.93
C THR A 129 2.03 9.03 22.20
N PRO A 130 3.14 8.44 22.70
CA PRO A 130 4.49 8.68 22.19
C PRO A 130 4.74 8.19 20.76
N TRP A 131 3.82 7.41 20.19
CA TRP A 131 3.94 6.87 18.83
C TRP A 131 3.15 7.69 17.78
N GLN A 132 2.27 8.58 18.20
CA GLN A 132 1.57 9.48 17.27
C GLN A 132 2.45 10.65 16.87
N PRO A 133 2.37 11.10 15.60
CA PRO A 133 3.05 12.31 15.20
C PRO A 133 2.40 13.56 15.82
N ASP A 134 3.22 14.54 16.17
CA ASP A 134 2.72 15.85 16.58
C ASP A 134 1.93 16.51 15.45
N SER A 135 0.85 17.20 15.81
CA SER A 135 0.02 17.95 14.87
C SER A 135 -0.19 19.39 15.31
N PRO A 136 0.15 20.39 14.50
CA PRO A 136 -0.04 21.81 14.83
C PRO A 136 -1.48 22.17 15.15
N THR A 137 -2.44 21.49 14.52
CA THR A 137 -3.89 21.71 14.73
C THR A 137 -4.50 20.82 15.81
N GLY A 138 -3.75 19.85 16.32
CA GLY A 138 -4.29 18.79 17.19
C GLY A 138 -5.19 17.80 16.45
N TRP A 139 -5.16 17.76 15.09
CA TRP A 139 -5.90 16.80 14.28
C TRP A 139 -4.97 15.95 13.42
N LEU A 140 -5.36 14.71 13.23
CA LEU A 140 -4.70 13.74 12.38
C LEU A 140 -5.68 13.20 11.34
N ILE A 141 -5.14 12.84 10.18
CA ILE A 141 -5.84 12.00 9.21
C ILE A 141 -5.38 10.55 9.48
N HIS A 142 -6.33 9.64 9.59
CA HIS A 142 -6.09 8.20 9.61
C HIS A 142 -6.75 7.57 8.40
N ASP A 143 -5.96 7.04 7.48
CA ASP A 143 -6.43 6.30 6.31
C ASP A 143 -6.00 4.82 6.37
N THR A 144 -6.92 3.90 5.99
CA THR A 144 -6.68 2.43 6.02
C THR A 144 -7.11 1.77 4.72
#